data_f9b4fe42e607136159b1ebe4ea6cc47b
#
_entry.id   f9b4fe42e607136159b1ebe4ea6cc47b
#
_cell.length_a   1.000
_cell.length_b   1.000
_cell.length_c   1.000
_cell.angle_alpha   90.00
_cell.angle_beta   90.00
_cell.angle_gamma   90.00
#
_symmetry.space_group_name_H-M   'P 1'
#
loop_
_entity.id
_entity.type
_entity.pdbx_description
1 polymer ?
#
loop_
_entity_poly.entity_id
_entity_poly.type
_entity_poly.pdbx_seq_one_letter_code
_entity_poly.pdbx_strand_id
1 'polypeptide(L)'
;MIENNKAIVTKITVHPHPNADRLKLGYCFGNQLIVGLDTNDGDLGLFFPAGLQLSREFAEANDLIRRKDENGKPTGGMFDDNRKVRCQKFRGEKSEGFFAPLSYLQSMGIDTSPLRENDCFDSLQGKEICRKFISKETRSSINKAKKTGKRGETEFFKQHFDTPQFRMNSKAFRKGDLITISCKLHGCAHKGTLINTLEYGNMTIKSIVDQKLPVHILAYDVNKQKKVWAAIDGYFHKTDDGEWYRVELEDGRSILITGNNPVWLKDKGEYRRVDELRVGDDLLLNSEIE
;
A
#
# COMPACT_ATOMS: atom_id res chain seq x y z
N MET A 1 -18.98 4.80 -7.06
CA MET A 1 -17.80 4.64 -6.18
C MET A 1 -16.67 4.10 -7.05
N ILE A 2 -15.48 4.72 -6.98
CA ILE A 2 -14.32 4.31 -7.78
C ILE A 2 -13.78 3.00 -7.21
N GLU A 3 -13.71 1.97 -8.05
CA GLU A 3 -13.25 0.65 -7.67
C GLU A 3 -11.72 0.54 -7.71
N ASN A 4 -11.15 -0.27 -6.82
CA ASN A 4 -9.71 -0.56 -6.84
C ASN A 4 -9.33 -1.43 -8.04
N ASN A 5 -8.07 -1.34 -8.43
CA ASN A 5 -7.47 -2.16 -9.49
C ASN A 5 -8.05 -1.96 -10.89
N LYS A 6 -8.60 -0.78 -11.17
CA LYS A 6 -9.10 -0.35 -12.48
C LYS A 6 -8.41 0.92 -12.95
N ALA A 7 -8.38 1.15 -14.25
CA ALA A 7 -8.06 2.44 -14.83
C ALA A 7 -9.23 3.41 -14.59
N ILE A 8 -8.92 4.67 -14.37
CA ILE A 8 -9.91 5.69 -13.99
C ILE A 8 -9.80 6.86 -14.96
N VAL A 9 -10.91 7.24 -15.58
CA VAL A 9 -10.98 8.45 -16.40
C VAL A 9 -11.02 9.66 -15.48
N THR A 10 -10.05 10.57 -15.59
CA THR A 10 -9.97 11.75 -14.73
C THR A 10 -9.23 12.90 -15.41
N LYS A 11 -9.49 14.10 -14.94
CA LYS A 11 -8.67 15.26 -15.26
C LYS A 11 -7.43 15.29 -14.38
N ILE A 12 -6.34 15.72 -14.97
CA ILE A 12 -5.05 15.90 -14.28
C ILE A 12 -4.82 17.38 -13.99
N THR A 13 -4.30 17.68 -12.79
CA THR A 13 -3.77 19.01 -12.48
C THR A 13 -2.26 18.97 -12.67
N VAL A 14 -1.68 19.97 -13.36
CA VAL A 14 -0.29 19.94 -13.76
C VAL A 14 0.48 21.14 -13.21
N HIS A 15 1.69 20.90 -12.71
CA HIS A 15 2.64 21.91 -12.23
C HIS A 15 4.04 21.69 -12.83
N PRO A 16 4.89 22.72 -12.89
CA PRO A 16 6.28 22.57 -13.30
C PRO A 16 7.03 21.57 -12.40
N HIS A 17 7.93 20.79 -12.99
CA HIS A 17 8.82 19.92 -12.23
C HIS A 17 10.00 20.73 -11.67
N PRO A 18 10.32 20.68 -10.36
CA PRO A 18 11.35 21.52 -9.77
C PRO A 18 12.77 21.21 -10.26
N ASN A 19 13.02 19.98 -10.71
CA ASN A 19 14.35 19.48 -11.02
C ASN A 19 14.49 18.92 -12.45
N ALA A 20 13.56 19.22 -13.35
CA ALA A 20 13.60 18.69 -14.72
C ALA A 20 12.85 19.58 -15.72
N ASP A 21 13.50 19.88 -16.85
CA ASP A 21 12.94 20.72 -17.92
C ASP A 21 12.01 19.94 -18.88
N ARG A 22 12.10 18.62 -18.90
CA ARG A 22 11.34 17.72 -19.80
C ARG A 22 10.21 16.97 -19.13
N LEU A 23 9.94 17.26 -17.86
CA LEU A 23 8.92 16.60 -17.06
C LEU A 23 8.06 17.64 -16.34
N LYS A 24 6.82 17.25 -16.03
CA LYS A 24 5.90 18.02 -15.20
C LYS A 24 5.41 17.15 -14.04
N LEU A 25 4.99 17.80 -12.96
CA LEU A 25 4.26 17.14 -11.88
C LEU A 25 2.78 17.13 -12.23
N GLY A 26 2.16 15.96 -12.17
CA GLY A 26 0.72 15.79 -12.33
C GLY A 26 0.08 15.34 -11.03
N TYR A 27 -1.19 15.68 -10.82
CA TYR A 27 -1.94 15.28 -9.64
C TYR A 27 -3.30 14.72 -10.02
N CYS A 28 -3.57 13.47 -9.59
CA CYS A 28 -4.87 12.81 -9.74
C CYS A 28 -5.27 12.20 -8.40
N PHE A 29 -6.45 12.53 -7.87
CA PHE A 29 -6.95 12.01 -6.58
C PHE A 29 -5.94 12.14 -5.42
N GLY A 30 -5.16 13.22 -5.39
CA GLY A 30 -4.12 13.46 -4.39
C GLY A 30 -2.86 12.58 -4.54
N ASN A 31 -2.74 11.79 -5.62
CA ASN A 31 -1.51 11.10 -5.97
C ASN A 31 -0.66 12.01 -6.87
N GLN A 32 0.61 12.15 -6.55
CA GLN A 32 1.57 12.83 -7.41
C GLN A 32 2.06 11.89 -8.51
N LEU A 33 2.13 12.39 -9.72
CA LEU A 33 2.56 11.68 -10.92
C LEU A 33 3.66 12.48 -11.64
N ILE A 34 4.46 11.81 -12.44
CA ILE A 34 5.36 12.45 -13.37
C ILE A 34 4.80 12.25 -14.77
N VAL A 35 4.65 13.35 -15.50
CA VAL A 35 4.10 13.38 -16.86
C VAL A 35 5.02 14.12 -17.82
N GLY A 36 4.84 13.92 -19.12
CA GLY A 36 5.57 14.61 -20.18
C GLY A 36 5.14 16.06 -20.38
N LEU A 37 5.88 16.78 -21.22
CA LEU A 37 5.59 18.19 -21.53
C LEU A 37 4.28 18.37 -22.32
N ASP A 38 3.85 17.36 -23.02
CA ASP A 38 2.64 17.29 -23.84
C ASP A 38 1.34 17.22 -23.00
N THR A 39 1.46 16.90 -21.71
CA THR A 39 0.31 16.88 -20.78
C THR A 39 0.04 18.28 -20.24
N ASN A 40 -1.20 18.75 -20.37
CA ASN A 40 -1.61 20.09 -19.91
C ASN A 40 -2.54 20.01 -18.71
N ASP A 41 -2.63 21.13 -17.99
CA ASP A 41 -3.56 21.24 -16.87
C ASP A 41 -5.00 21.08 -17.34
N GLY A 42 -5.78 20.22 -16.67
CA GLY A 42 -7.16 19.93 -17.03
C GLY A 42 -7.34 18.87 -18.12
N ASP A 43 -6.27 18.30 -18.69
CA ASP A 43 -6.39 17.24 -19.69
C ASP A 43 -7.14 16.03 -19.10
N LEU A 44 -8.11 15.52 -19.87
CA LEU A 44 -8.84 14.30 -19.54
C LEU A 44 -8.06 13.10 -20.05
N GLY A 45 -7.77 12.15 -19.16
CA GLY A 45 -7.02 10.96 -19.49
C GLY A 45 -7.29 9.79 -18.55
N LEU A 46 -6.45 8.79 -18.62
CA LEU A 46 -6.52 7.56 -17.83
C LEU A 46 -5.50 7.60 -16.71
N PHE A 47 -5.95 7.55 -15.49
CA PHE A 47 -5.10 7.33 -14.33
C PHE A 47 -5.04 5.84 -13.99
N PHE A 48 -3.83 5.31 -13.91
CA PHE A 48 -3.52 3.94 -13.48
C PHE A 48 -2.82 4.00 -12.12
N PRO A 49 -3.50 3.66 -11.02
CA PRO A 49 -2.86 3.57 -9.71
C PRO A 49 -1.70 2.58 -9.67
N ALA A 50 -0.73 2.81 -8.81
CA ALA A 50 0.34 1.85 -8.55
C ALA A 50 -0.23 0.50 -8.09
N GLY A 51 0.39 -0.60 -8.53
CA GLY A 51 -0.08 -1.96 -8.26
C GLY A 51 -0.89 -2.58 -9.39
N LEU A 52 -1.22 -1.82 -10.43
CA LEU A 52 -1.78 -2.36 -11.67
C LEU A 52 -0.71 -2.96 -12.58
N GLN A 53 -1.16 -3.80 -13.49
CA GLN A 53 -0.43 -4.28 -14.66
C GLN A 53 -1.19 -3.86 -15.90
N LEU A 54 -0.56 -3.11 -16.79
CA LEU A 54 -1.13 -2.80 -18.10
C LEU A 54 -1.28 -4.09 -18.93
N SER A 55 -2.32 -4.18 -19.76
CA SER A 55 -2.41 -5.28 -20.72
C SER A 55 -1.25 -5.21 -21.71
N ARG A 56 -0.93 -6.35 -22.34
CA ARG A 56 0.13 -6.37 -23.35
C ARG A 56 -0.29 -5.55 -24.57
N GLU A 57 -1.51 -5.72 -25.03
CA GLU A 57 -2.06 -5.02 -26.18
C GLU A 57 -2.01 -3.49 -25.98
N PHE A 58 -2.49 -3.00 -24.82
CA PHE A 58 -2.42 -1.56 -24.49
C PHE A 58 -0.99 -1.02 -24.50
N ALA A 59 -0.08 -1.77 -23.90
CA ALA A 59 1.30 -1.31 -23.76
C ALA A 59 2.09 -1.36 -25.08
N GLU A 60 1.82 -2.35 -25.95
CA GLU A 60 2.44 -2.47 -27.27
C GLU A 60 1.88 -1.46 -28.27
N ALA A 61 0.55 -1.26 -28.30
CA ALA A 61 -0.10 -0.28 -29.17
C ALA A 61 0.38 1.16 -28.93
N ASN A 62 0.88 1.45 -27.72
CA ASN A 62 1.33 2.78 -27.31
C ASN A 62 2.86 2.88 -27.07
N ASP A 63 3.62 1.91 -27.51
CA ASP A 63 5.10 1.84 -27.39
C ASP A 63 5.60 2.07 -25.94
N LEU A 64 4.87 1.54 -24.96
CA LEU A 64 5.14 1.75 -23.54
C LEU A 64 6.15 0.75 -22.96
N ILE A 65 6.44 -0.36 -23.65
CA ILE A 65 7.36 -1.40 -23.20
C ILE A 65 8.78 -1.01 -23.56
N ARG A 66 9.65 -0.97 -22.55
CA ARG A 66 11.08 -0.71 -22.75
C ARG A 66 11.71 -1.79 -23.60
N ARG A 67 12.36 -1.38 -24.69
CA ARG A 67 13.15 -2.22 -25.58
C ARG A 67 14.64 -2.02 -25.29
N LYS A 68 15.46 -2.93 -25.77
CA LYS A 68 16.91 -2.81 -25.77
C LYS A 68 17.39 -2.85 -27.20
N ASP A 69 18.37 -2.02 -27.52
CA ASP A 69 19.08 -2.09 -28.80
C ASP A 69 20.03 -3.31 -28.84
N GLU A 70 20.72 -3.50 -29.95
CA GLU A 70 21.69 -4.58 -30.14
C GLU A 70 22.84 -4.56 -29.12
N ASN A 71 23.11 -3.39 -28.51
CA ASN A 71 24.12 -3.20 -27.47
C ASN A 71 23.56 -3.34 -26.04
N GLY A 72 22.28 -3.74 -25.90
CA GLY A 72 21.62 -3.90 -24.61
C GLY A 72 21.20 -2.58 -23.94
N LYS A 73 21.34 -1.43 -24.64
CA LYS A 73 20.93 -0.11 -24.12
C LYS A 73 19.41 0.04 -24.21
N PRO A 74 18.75 0.52 -23.16
CA PRO A 74 17.31 0.77 -23.18
C PRO A 74 16.93 1.79 -24.26
N THR A 75 15.97 1.43 -25.12
CA THR A 75 15.39 2.29 -26.15
C THR A 75 13.88 2.30 -26.01
N GLY A 76 13.26 3.48 -26.04
CA GLY A 76 11.81 3.65 -25.93
C GLY A 76 11.20 3.10 -24.66
N GLY A 77 9.92 3.31 -24.50
CA GLY A 77 9.09 2.79 -23.42
C GLY A 77 9.52 3.15 -21.99
N MET A 78 8.60 3.14 -21.08
CA MET A 78 8.89 3.43 -19.66
C MET A 78 8.69 2.20 -18.76
N PHE A 79 7.99 1.17 -19.23
CA PHE A 79 7.68 -0.02 -18.45
C PHE A 79 8.60 -1.19 -18.80
N ASP A 80 8.96 -1.96 -17.77
CA ASP A 80 9.59 -3.26 -17.98
C ASP A 80 8.59 -4.23 -18.64
N ASP A 81 9.05 -5.39 -19.13
CA ASP A 81 8.20 -6.40 -19.80
C ASP A 81 7.02 -6.88 -18.92
N ASN A 82 7.13 -6.81 -17.60
CA ASN A 82 6.03 -7.12 -16.68
C ASN A 82 4.91 -6.06 -16.66
N ARG A 83 5.13 -4.89 -17.26
CA ARG A 83 4.18 -3.77 -17.42
C ARG A 83 3.51 -3.33 -16.10
N LYS A 84 4.20 -3.54 -14.97
CA LYS A 84 3.70 -3.15 -13.65
C LYS A 84 3.79 -1.65 -13.46
N VAL A 85 2.68 -1.02 -13.11
CA VAL A 85 2.65 0.37 -12.63
C VAL A 85 3.20 0.39 -11.21
N ARG A 86 4.30 1.11 -10.99
CA ARG A 86 5.03 1.17 -9.71
C ARG A 86 5.08 2.60 -9.20
N CYS A 87 5.20 2.75 -7.88
CA CYS A 87 5.71 3.99 -7.33
C CYS A 87 7.20 4.10 -7.67
N GLN A 88 7.59 5.20 -8.29
CA GLN A 88 8.97 5.45 -8.72
C GLN A 88 9.37 6.88 -8.36
N LYS A 89 10.67 7.17 -8.39
CA LYS A 89 11.19 8.53 -8.27
C LYS A 89 11.85 8.94 -9.57
N PHE A 90 11.53 10.15 -10.05
CA PHE A 90 12.15 10.76 -11.22
C PHE A 90 12.71 12.11 -10.81
N ARG A 91 14.02 12.28 -10.93
CA ARG A 91 14.71 13.53 -10.56
C ARG A 91 14.37 14.04 -9.14
N GLY A 92 14.21 13.09 -8.19
CA GLY A 92 13.89 13.39 -6.79
C GLY A 92 12.40 13.37 -6.45
N GLU A 93 11.51 13.54 -7.43
CA GLU A 93 10.07 13.57 -7.25
C GLU A 93 9.41 12.19 -7.38
N LYS A 94 8.40 11.93 -6.56
CA LYS A 94 7.66 10.65 -6.57
C LYS A 94 6.63 10.64 -7.70
N SER A 95 6.46 9.47 -8.33
CA SER A 95 5.33 9.14 -9.20
C SER A 95 4.58 7.94 -8.63
N GLU A 96 3.35 8.14 -8.18
CA GLU A 96 2.54 7.13 -7.48
C GLU A 96 1.54 6.44 -8.42
N GLY A 97 1.81 6.43 -9.70
CA GLY A 97 0.98 5.83 -10.73
C GLY A 97 1.45 6.21 -12.14
N PHE A 98 0.56 6.01 -13.11
CA PHE A 98 0.77 6.38 -14.51
C PHE A 98 -0.46 7.11 -15.04
N PHE A 99 -0.24 8.18 -15.79
CA PHE A 99 -1.30 8.89 -16.52
C PHE A 99 -1.07 8.77 -18.02
N ALA A 100 -2.12 8.42 -18.74
CA ALA A 100 -2.10 8.30 -20.19
C ALA A 100 -3.22 9.14 -20.83
N PRO A 101 -2.99 9.79 -21.97
CA PRO A 101 -4.05 10.48 -22.71
C PRO A 101 -5.07 9.47 -23.26
N LEU A 102 -6.32 9.93 -23.48
CA LEU A 102 -7.38 9.06 -24.06
C LEU A 102 -7.01 8.53 -25.46
N SER A 103 -6.14 9.23 -26.19
CA SER A 103 -5.64 8.78 -27.50
C SER A 103 -4.99 7.39 -27.44
N TYR A 104 -4.50 6.95 -26.26
CA TYR A 104 -3.96 5.60 -26.09
C TYR A 104 -5.00 4.48 -26.17
N LEU A 105 -6.26 4.79 -25.90
CA LEU A 105 -7.38 3.88 -26.20
C LEU A 105 -7.73 3.89 -27.69
N GLN A 106 -7.66 5.06 -28.31
CA GLN A 106 -7.96 5.21 -29.74
C GLN A 106 -6.96 4.44 -30.61
N SER A 107 -5.68 4.37 -30.24
CA SER A 107 -4.67 3.55 -30.93
C SER A 107 -4.98 2.05 -30.86
N MET A 108 -5.82 1.61 -29.94
CA MET A 108 -6.38 0.26 -29.89
C MET A 108 -7.69 0.11 -30.67
N GLY A 109 -8.18 1.16 -31.33
CA GLY A 109 -9.48 1.17 -32.01
C GLY A 109 -10.67 1.24 -31.07
N ILE A 110 -10.48 1.76 -29.85
CA ILE A 110 -11.55 1.93 -28.87
C ILE A 110 -12.16 3.32 -29.02
N ASP A 111 -13.50 3.39 -29.13
CA ASP A 111 -14.23 4.65 -29.12
C ASP A 111 -14.24 5.25 -27.70
N THR A 112 -13.67 6.44 -27.59
CA THR A 112 -13.59 7.17 -26.33
C THR A 112 -14.71 8.19 -26.12
N SER A 113 -15.58 8.40 -27.11
CA SER A 113 -16.67 9.40 -27.07
C SER A 113 -17.65 9.22 -25.90
N PRO A 114 -17.99 7.98 -25.48
CA PRO A 114 -18.92 7.78 -24.37
C PRO A 114 -18.28 7.99 -23.00
N LEU A 115 -16.94 8.03 -22.89
CA LEU A 115 -16.23 8.10 -21.62
C LEU A 115 -16.46 9.42 -20.88
N ARG A 116 -16.67 9.31 -19.57
CA ARG A 116 -16.89 10.45 -18.67
C ARG A 116 -15.91 10.41 -17.51
N GLU A 117 -15.66 11.55 -16.92
CA GLU A 117 -14.86 11.66 -15.71
C GLU A 117 -15.40 10.75 -14.59
N ASN A 118 -14.53 9.99 -13.93
CA ASN A 118 -14.78 8.95 -12.92
C ASN A 118 -15.29 7.60 -13.46
N ASP A 119 -15.35 7.39 -14.77
CA ASP A 119 -15.53 6.04 -15.31
C ASP A 119 -14.33 5.16 -14.93
N CYS A 120 -14.60 3.92 -14.54
CA CYS A 120 -13.60 2.97 -14.08
C CYS A 120 -13.76 1.65 -14.81
N PHE A 121 -12.67 1.15 -15.37
CA PHE A 121 -12.68 -0.14 -16.08
C PHE A 121 -11.31 -0.82 -16.05
N ASP A 122 -11.32 -2.12 -16.16
CA ASP A 122 -10.17 -2.96 -16.44
C ASP A 122 -10.18 -3.44 -17.89
N SER A 123 -11.36 -3.49 -18.50
CA SER A 123 -11.61 -3.86 -19.89
C SER A 123 -12.63 -2.92 -20.50
N LEU A 124 -12.49 -2.61 -21.78
CA LEU A 124 -13.37 -1.71 -22.52
C LEU A 124 -13.57 -2.24 -23.95
N GLN A 125 -14.82 -2.31 -24.40
CA GLN A 125 -15.19 -2.81 -25.73
C GLN A 125 -14.54 -4.17 -26.07
N GLY A 126 -14.51 -5.08 -25.08
CA GLY A 126 -13.96 -6.43 -25.23
C GLY A 126 -12.44 -6.54 -25.18
N LYS A 127 -11.72 -5.42 -24.99
CA LYS A 127 -10.26 -5.39 -24.87
C LYS A 127 -9.82 -5.16 -23.42
N GLU A 128 -8.87 -5.94 -22.94
CA GLU A 128 -8.26 -5.75 -21.61
C GLU A 128 -7.33 -4.52 -21.65
N ILE A 129 -7.50 -3.61 -20.69
CA ILE A 129 -6.68 -2.41 -20.55
C ILE A 129 -5.66 -2.59 -19.44
N CYS A 130 -6.10 -3.09 -18.29
CA CYS A 130 -5.24 -3.35 -17.13
C CYS A 130 -5.85 -4.43 -16.23
N ARG A 131 -5.06 -4.87 -15.26
CA ARG A 131 -5.51 -5.77 -14.18
C ARG A 131 -4.65 -5.59 -12.93
N LYS A 132 -5.07 -6.18 -11.81
CA LYS A 132 -4.25 -6.25 -10.61
C LYS A 132 -2.94 -7.01 -10.90
N PHE A 133 -1.79 -6.43 -10.54
CA PHE A 133 -0.51 -7.13 -10.66
C PHE A 133 -0.42 -8.25 -9.62
N ILE A 134 -0.10 -9.45 -10.08
CA ILE A 134 0.15 -10.62 -9.23
C ILE A 134 1.59 -11.07 -9.46
N SER A 135 2.41 -11.08 -8.40
CA SER A 135 3.79 -11.53 -8.51
C SER A 135 3.89 -13.02 -8.89
N LYS A 136 5.06 -13.45 -9.40
CA LYS A 136 5.28 -14.85 -9.73
C LYS A 136 5.15 -15.75 -8.50
N GLU A 137 5.66 -15.30 -7.36
CA GLU A 137 5.61 -15.98 -6.06
C GLU A 137 4.16 -16.17 -5.60
N THR A 138 3.38 -15.09 -5.59
CA THR A 138 1.95 -15.12 -5.24
C THR A 138 1.16 -16.04 -6.18
N ARG A 139 1.45 -15.99 -7.49
CA ARG A 139 0.80 -16.88 -8.48
C ARG A 139 1.14 -18.34 -8.21
N SER A 140 2.40 -18.66 -7.90
CA SER A 140 2.85 -20.00 -7.54
C SER A 140 2.15 -20.51 -6.27
N SER A 141 2.00 -19.65 -5.26
CA SER A 141 1.30 -19.97 -4.01
C SER A 141 -0.19 -20.24 -4.25
N ILE A 142 -0.85 -19.40 -5.07
CA ILE A 142 -2.27 -19.60 -5.45
C ILE A 142 -2.44 -20.93 -6.21
N ASN A 143 -1.53 -21.25 -7.13
CA ASN A 143 -1.59 -22.49 -7.90
C ASN A 143 -1.35 -23.72 -7.01
N LYS A 144 -0.42 -23.65 -6.05
CA LYS A 144 -0.21 -24.70 -5.05
C LYS A 144 -1.47 -24.90 -4.20
N ALA A 145 -2.07 -23.82 -3.70
CA ALA A 145 -3.30 -23.88 -2.90
C ALA A 145 -4.48 -24.51 -3.68
N LYS A 146 -4.61 -24.20 -4.98
CA LYS A 146 -5.61 -24.83 -5.85
C LYS A 146 -5.38 -26.33 -6.04
N LYS A 147 -4.11 -26.76 -6.18
CA LYS A 147 -3.76 -28.19 -6.36
C LYS A 147 -3.99 -29.01 -5.08
N THR A 148 -3.81 -28.43 -3.91
CA THR A 148 -3.92 -29.15 -2.64
C THR A 148 -5.34 -29.17 -2.06
N GLY A 149 -6.31 -28.56 -2.73
CA GLY A 149 -7.71 -28.49 -2.28
C GLY A 149 -7.90 -27.76 -0.93
N LYS A 150 -6.83 -27.22 -0.35
CA LYS A 150 -6.83 -26.51 0.93
C LYS A 150 -7.24 -25.04 0.77
N ARG A 151 -8.41 -24.80 0.20
CA ARG A 151 -9.22 -23.61 0.48
C ARG A 151 -10.35 -24.03 1.41
N GLY A 152 -9.99 -24.39 2.63
CA GLY A 152 -10.94 -24.34 3.71
C GLY A 152 -11.21 -22.88 4.00
N GLU A 153 -12.34 -22.34 3.59
CA GLU A 153 -12.94 -21.23 4.30
C GLU A 153 -13.08 -21.74 5.74
N THR A 154 -12.21 -21.30 6.62
CA THR A 154 -12.44 -21.52 8.04
C THR A 154 -13.61 -20.63 8.40
N GLU A 155 -14.63 -21.18 9.02
CA GLU A 155 -15.86 -20.52 9.47
C GLU A 155 -15.64 -19.21 10.25
N PHE A 156 -14.40 -18.97 10.68
CA PHE A 156 -13.96 -17.86 11.50
C PHE A 156 -13.24 -16.73 10.74
N PHE A 157 -12.83 -16.93 9.49
CA PHE A 157 -12.17 -15.89 8.69
C PHE A 157 -12.99 -15.57 7.46
N LYS A 158 -13.82 -14.55 7.55
CA LYS A 158 -14.43 -13.96 6.36
C LYS A 158 -13.32 -13.41 5.47
N GLN A 159 -13.41 -13.67 4.17
CA GLN A 159 -12.49 -13.11 3.19
C GLN A 159 -12.49 -11.59 3.33
N HIS A 160 -11.29 -11.01 3.48
CA HIS A 160 -11.15 -9.55 3.51
C HIS A 160 -11.57 -8.98 2.15
N PHE A 161 -12.52 -8.06 2.15
CA PHE A 161 -12.89 -7.34 0.94
C PHE A 161 -11.83 -6.28 0.63
N ASP A 162 -11.49 -6.12 -0.65
CA ASP A 162 -10.76 -4.94 -1.11
C ASP A 162 -11.68 -3.72 -0.91
N THR A 163 -11.42 -2.92 0.11
CA THR A 163 -12.17 -1.67 0.34
C THR A 163 -11.67 -0.59 -0.62
N PRO A 164 -12.58 0.21 -1.22
CA PRO A 164 -12.21 1.34 -2.04
C PRO A 164 -11.35 2.34 -1.27
N GLN A 165 -10.35 2.92 -1.93
CA GLN A 165 -9.48 3.91 -1.29
C GLN A 165 -10.28 5.20 -0.99
N PHE A 166 -10.20 5.68 0.27
CA PHE A 166 -10.87 6.91 0.69
C PHE A 166 -10.49 8.11 -0.18
N ARG A 167 -9.21 8.25 -0.53
CA ARG A 167 -8.67 9.34 -1.34
C ARG A 167 -9.42 9.50 -2.68
N MET A 168 -9.81 8.40 -3.32
CA MET A 168 -10.54 8.39 -4.58
C MET A 168 -12.07 8.52 -4.39
N ASN A 169 -12.56 8.29 -3.18
CA ASN A 169 -13.99 8.23 -2.88
C ASN A 169 -14.44 9.23 -1.81
N SER A 170 -13.65 10.26 -1.54
CA SER A 170 -13.97 11.27 -0.50
C SER A 170 -15.34 11.94 -0.71
N LYS A 171 -15.75 12.12 -1.96
CA LYS A 171 -17.07 12.69 -2.31
C LYS A 171 -18.26 11.78 -2.00
N ALA A 172 -18.02 10.49 -1.67
CA ALA A 172 -19.10 9.58 -1.25
C ALA A 172 -19.56 9.84 0.19
N PHE A 173 -18.78 10.59 0.98
CA PHE A 173 -19.08 10.96 2.37
C PHE A 173 -19.75 12.34 2.42
N ARG A 174 -20.74 12.49 3.28
CA ARG A 174 -21.48 13.74 3.48
C ARG A 174 -21.17 14.32 4.87
N LYS A 175 -21.34 15.64 5.02
CA LYS A 175 -21.23 16.28 6.33
C LYS A 175 -22.30 15.68 7.26
N GLY A 176 -21.85 15.13 8.40
CA GLY A 176 -22.73 14.47 9.37
C GLY A 176 -22.70 12.95 9.33
N ASP A 177 -22.06 12.32 8.32
CA ASP A 177 -21.88 10.88 8.30
C ASP A 177 -21.00 10.42 9.50
N LEU A 178 -21.46 9.40 10.21
CA LEU A 178 -20.67 8.75 11.24
C LEU A 178 -19.61 7.87 10.58
N ILE A 179 -18.34 8.18 10.82
CA ILE A 179 -17.22 7.41 10.28
C ILE A 179 -16.34 6.88 11.42
N THR A 180 -15.76 5.71 11.22
CA THR A 180 -14.72 5.17 12.10
C THR A 180 -13.38 5.30 11.39
N ILE A 181 -12.43 6.02 12.01
CA ILE A 181 -11.06 6.11 11.52
C ILE A 181 -10.20 5.19 12.37
N SER A 182 -9.55 4.21 11.74
CA SER A 182 -8.62 3.31 12.41
C SER A 182 -7.24 3.38 11.75
N CYS A 183 -6.19 3.26 12.55
CA CYS A 183 -4.83 3.16 12.04
C CYS A 183 -4.48 1.67 11.85
N LYS A 184 -4.13 1.28 10.63
CA LYS A 184 -3.58 -0.06 10.38
C LYS A 184 -2.09 -0.02 10.66
N LEU A 185 -1.69 -0.56 11.81
CA LEU A 185 -0.28 -0.72 12.16
C LEU A 185 0.29 -1.96 11.46
N HIS A 186 1.44 -1.80 10.83
CA HIS A 186 2.20 -2.88 10.22
C HIS A 186 3.51 -3.04 10.96
N GLY A 187 3.80 -4.25 11.38
CA GLY A 187 5.05 -4.58 12.02
C GLY A 187 5.00 -5.99 12.57
N CYS A 188 6.16 -6.57 12.80
CA CYS A 188 6.32 -7.89 13.41
C CYS A 188 7.20 -7.79 14.66
N ALA A 189 6.80 -8.47 15.73
CA ALA A 189 7.63 -8.70 16.89
C ALA A 189 8.22 -10.11 16.83
N HIS A 190 9.44 -10.27 17.37
CA HIS A 190 10.08 -11.58 17.43
C HIS A 190 9.25 -12.55 18.27
N LYS A 191 9.22 -13.81 17.86
CA LYS A 191 8.43 -14.89 18.49
C LYS A 191 8.63 -15.05 20.00
N GLY A 192 9.81 -14.68 20.51
CA GLY A 192 10.15 -14.71 21.93
C GLY A 192 9.78 -13.45 22.73
N THR A 193 9.18 -12.43 22.08
CA THR A 193 8.75 -11.23 22.79
C THR A 193 7.71 -11.59 23.85
N LEU A 194 7.89 -11.09 25.07
CA LEU A 194 6.95 -11.29 26.18
C LEU A 194 5.82 -10.28 26.08
N ILE A 195 4.60 -10.79 26.18
CA ILE A 195 3.37 -10.01 26.21
C ILE A 195 2.73 -10.21 27.60
N ASN A 196 2.36 -9.11 28.23
CA ASN A 196 1.64 -9.18 29.50
C ASN A 196 0.15 -9.42 29.23
N THR A 197 -0.37 -10.55 29.74
CA THR A 197 -1.75 -10.97 29.59
C THR A 197 -2.48 -10.94 30.94
N LEU A 198 -3.76 -10.59 30.90
CA LEU A 198 -4.60 -10.55 32.12
C LEU A 198 -4.76 -11.94 32.75
N GLU A 199 -4.93 -12.97 31.89
CA GLU A 199 -5.30 -14.33 32.31
C GLU A 199 -4.10 -15.17 32.77
N TYR A 200 -2.91 -14.94 32.14
CA TYR A 200 -1.76 -15.82 32.34
C TYR A 200 -0.45 -15.06 32.69
N GLY A 201 -0.52 -13.75 32.91
CA GLY A 201 0.69 -12.96 33.13
C GLY A 201 1.56 -12.85 31.87
N ASN A 202 2.89 -12.88 32.03
CA ASN A 202 3.82 -12.73 30.89
C ASN A 202 3.90 -14.01 30.08
N MET A 203 3.53 -13.95 28.82
CA MET A 203 3.62 -15.05 27.84
C MET A 203 4.39 -14.63 26.60
N THR A 204 5.04 -15.58 25.92
CA THR A 204 5.64 -15.29 24.62
C THR A 204 4.56 -15.09 23.56
N ILE A 205 4.78 -14.15 22.65
CA ILE A 205 3.85 -13.93 21.53
C ILE A 205 3.64 -15.24 20.74
N LYS A 206 4.68 -16.06 20.61
CA LYS A 206 4.59 -17.39 19.98
C LYS A 206 3.57 -18.29 20.67
N SER A 207 3.62 -18.40 21.99
CA SER A 207 2.68 -19.26 22.74
C SER A 207 1.24 -18.80 22.59
N ILE A 208 0.99 -17.48 22.60
CA ILE A 208 -0.34 -16.91 22.42
C ILE A 208 -0.86 -17.23 21.01
N VAL A 209 -0.03 -17.04 19.98
CA VAL A 209 -0.42 -17.24 18.57
C VAL A 209 -0.58 -18.72 18.22
N ASP A 210 0.36 -19.59 18.61
CA ASP A 210 0.31 -21.04 18.28
C ASP A 210 -0.89 -21.73 18.92
N GLN A 211 -1.22 -21.35 20.15
CA GLN A 211 -2.34 -21.94 20.91
C GLN A 211 -3.66 -21.19 20.68
N LYS A 212 -3.64 -20.06 19.96
CA LYS A 212 -4.81 -19.20 19.71
C LYS A 212 -5.55 -18.84 21.00
N LEU A 213 -4.80 -18.39 22.01
CA LEU A 213 -5.36 -18.12 23.34
C LEU A 213 -6.20 -16.84 23.31
N PRO A 214 -7.47 -16.89 23.74
CA PRO A 214 -8.35 -15.73 23.85
C PRO A 214 -7.99 -14.91 25.09
N VAL A 215 -6.91 -14.12 25.01
CA VAL A 215 -6.40 -13.34 26.12
C VAL A 215 -6.61 -11.85 25.94
N HIS A 216 -6.62 -11.11 27.05
CA HIS A 216 -6.52 -9.65 27.07
C HIS A 216 -5.07 -9.26 27.29
N ILE A 217 -4.56 -8.40 26.43
CA ILE A 217 -3.19 -7.88 26.52
C ILE A 217 -3.19 -6.49 27.13
N LEU A 218 -2.15 -6.19 27.90
CA LEU A 218 -1.96 -4.84 28.43
C LEU A 218 -1.56 -3.89 27.31
N ALA A 219 -2.42 -2.93 27.03
CA ALA A 219 -2.25 -1.91 26.00
C ALA A 219 -2.32 -0.50 26.61
N TYR A 220 -1.89 0.50 25.85
CA TYR A 220 -2.02 1.90 26.23
C TYR A 220 -3.03 2.61 25.33
N ASP A 221 -4.07 3.17 25.92
CA ASP A 221 -5.04 4.02 25.23
C ASP A 221 -4.51 5.46 25.22
N VAL A 222 -3.98 5.89 24.07
CA VAL A 222 -3.36 7.21 23.89
C VAL A 222 -4.36 8.36 24.15
N ASN A 223 -5.62 8.16 23.77
CA ASN A 223 -6.65 9.20 23.95
C ASN A 223 -7.03 9.39 25.42
N LYS A 224 -7.09 8.28 26.16
CA LYS A 224 -7.41 8.30 27.58
C LYS A 224 -6.18 8.41 28.48
N GLN A 225 -4.99 8.35 27.88
CA GLN A 225 -3.69 8.39 28.57
C GLN A 225 -3.60 7.38 29.73
N LYS A 226 -4.10 6.17 29.55
CA LYS A 226 -4.09 5.12 30.56
C LYS A 226 -3.89 3.72 30.01
N LYS A 227 -3.44 2.81 30.87
CA LYS A 227 -3.40 1.38 30.58
C LYS A 227 -4.79 0.81 30.46
N VAL A 228 -4.99 -0.08 29.52
CA VAL A 228 -6.24 -0.82 29.31
C VAL A 228 -5.93 -2.28 28.98
N TRP A 229 -6.81 -3.18 29.40
CA TRP A 229 -6.79 -4.55 28.95
C TRP A 229 -7.60 -4.65 27.65
N ALA A 230 -6.92 -4.98 26.56
CA ALA A 230 -7.52 -5.07 25.23
C ALA A 230 -7.60 -6.53 24.79
N ALA A 231 -8.76 -6.96 24.32
CA ALA A 231 -8.94 -8.28 23.73
C ALA A 231 -8.16 -8.41 22.42
N ILE A 232 -7.62 -9.60 22.14
CA ILE A 232 -6.98 -9.92 20.86
C ILE A 232 -8.08 -10.26 19.87
N ASP A 233 -8.03 -9.65 18.69
CA ASP A 233 -8.97 -9.86 17.58
C ASP A 233 -8.42 -10.78 16.47
N GLY A 234 -7.13 -11.14 16.53
CA GLY A 234 -6.52 -12.05 15.55
C GLY A 234 -5.12 -12.55 15.91
N TYR A 235 -4.73 -13.66 15.29
CA TYR A 235 -3.44 -14.32 15.48
C TYR A 235 -2.79 -14.52 14.12
N PHE A 236 -1.57 -14.02 13.95
CA PHE A 236 -0.89 -14.03 12.66
C PHE A 236 0.54 -14.53 12.79
N HIS A 237 0.91 -15.44 11.88
CA HIS A 237 2.28 -15.78 11.60
C HIS A 237 2.69 -15.14 10.28
N LYS A 238 3.83 -14.49 10.27
CA LYS A 238 4.46 -13.98 9.06
C LYS A 238 5.92 -14.41 9.04
N THR A 239 6.36 -15.00 7.93
CA THR A 239 7.77 -15.09 7.61
C THR A 239 8.14 -13.74 7.00
N ASP A 240 8.91 -12.95 7.71
CA ASP A 240 9.36 -11.64 7.26
C ASP A 240 10.84 -11.70 6.89
N ASP A 241 11.14 -11.31 5.65
CA ASP A 241 12.51 -11.15 5.15
C ASP A 241 13.02 -9.72 5.40
N GLY A 242 12.27 -8.91 6.17
CA GLY A 242 12.61 -7.52 6.51
C GLY A 242 13.75 -7.42 7.51
N GLU A 243 14.31 -6.23 7.61
CA GLU A 243 15.37 -5.94 8.60
C GLU A 243 14.81 -5.95 10.02
N TRP A 244 15.51 -6.64 10.92
CA TRP A 244 15.19 -6.71 12.34
C TRP A 244 16.07 -5.75 13.12
N TYR A 245 15.43 -4.95 13.98
CA TYR A 245 16.07 -3.96 14.84
C TYR A 245 15.96 -4.39 16.29
N ARG A 246 17.08 -4.32 17.01
CA ARG A 246 17.07 -4.41 18.47
C ARG A 246 16.94 -2.98 19.02
N VAL A 247 15.80 -2.68 19.62
CA VAL A 247 15.62 -1.46 20.38
C VAL A 247 16.04 -1.76 21.81
N GLU A 248 17.07 -1.09 22.29
CA GLU A 248 17.64 -1.26 23.63
C GLU A 248 17.47 0.02 24.43
N LEU A 249 17.00 -0.12 25.65
CA LEU A 249 16.77 0.99 26.58
C LEU A 249 17.97 1.16 27.52
N GLU A 250 18.12 2.34 28.13
CA GLU A 250 19.18 2.65 29.07
C GLU A 250 19.19 1.70 30.28
N ASP A 251 18.05 1.14 30.68
CA ASP A 251 17.92 0.18 31.78
C ASP A 251 18.27 -1.27 31.39
N GLY A 252 18.73 -1.49 30.13
CA GLY A 252 19.12 -2.80 29.60
C GLY A 252 17.96 -3.65 29.08
N ARG A 253 16.71 -3.20 29.16
CA ARG A 253 15.60 -3.88 28.50
C ARG A 253 15.74 -3.75 26.99
N SER A 254 15.37 -4.77 26.26
CA SER A 254 15.40 -4.71 24.80
C SER A 254 14.25 -5.48 24.17
N ILE A 255 13.87 -5.04 22.97
CA ILE A 255 12.90 -5.73 22.13
C ILE A 255 13.45 -5.91 20.72
N LEU A 256 13.15 -7.04 20.09
CA LEU A 256 13.50 -7.32 18.68
C LEU A 256 12.25 -7.22 17.82
N ILE A 257 12.19 -6.24 16.95
CA ILE A 257 11.02 -5.91 16.10
C ILE A 257 11.48 -5.46 14.72
N THR A 258 10.55 -5.50 13.72
CA THR A 258 10.88 -5.01 12.37
C THR A 258 10.84 -3.48 12.33
N GLY A 259 11.64 -2.88 11.43
CA GLY A 259 11.82 -1.42 11.34
C GLY A 259 10.55 -0.63 11.08
N ASN A 260 9.55 -1.24 10.48
CA ASN A 260 8.26 -0.61 10.20
C ASN A 260 7.28 -0.60 11.40
N ASN A 261 7.67 -1.14 12.57
CA ASN A 261 6.86 -1.03 13.78
C ASN A 261 6.82 0.41 14.27
N PRO A 262 5.64 0.96 14.60
CA PRO A 262 5.54 2.25 15.25
C PRO A 262 5.75 2.10 16.76
N VAL A 263 6.52 3.01 17.33
CA VAL A 263 6.69 3.21 18.77
C VAL A 263 6.28 4.63 19.13
N TRP A 264 5.77 4.83 20.36
CA TRP A 264 5.34 6.13 20.83
C TRP A 264 6.50 6.88 21.46
N LEU A 265 6.78 8.10 20.98
CA LEU A 265 7.72 9.03 21.56
C LEU A 265 7.01 9.88 22.60
N LYS A 266 7.45 9.78 23.86
CA LYS A 266 6.83 10.44 25.01
C LYS A 266 7.02 11.96 24.97
N ASP A 267 8.21 12.40 24.63
CA ASP A 267 8.59 13.82 24.56
C ASP A 267 7.90 14.57 23.41
N LYS A 268 7.56 13.87 22.33
CA LYS A 268 6.98 14.46 21.13
C LYS A 268 5.49 14.21 20.95
N GLY A 269 4.93 13.27 21.70
CA GLY A 269 3.52 12.91 21.61
C GLY A 269 3.13 12.34 20.22
N GLU A 270 4.04 11.62 19.54
CA GLU A 270 3.82 11.07 18.20
C GLU A 270 4.29 9.63 18.08
N TYR A 271 3.77 8.91 17.09
CA TYR A 271 4.33 7.63 16.67
C TYR A 271 5.49 7.83 15.70
N ARG A 272 6.58 7.06 15.91
CA ARG A 272 7.71 6.99 15.00
C ARG A 272 8.03 5.53 14.67
N ARG A 273 8.48 5.28 13.45
CA ARG A 273 8.93 3.95 13.03
C ARG A 273 10.27 3.62 13.69
N VAL A 274 10.48 2.33 13.97
CA VAL A 274 11.73 1.87 14.60
C VAL A 274 12.95 2.14 13.72
N ASP A 275 12.83 2.01 12.39
CA ASP A 275 13.93 2.32 11.45
C ASP A 275 14.25 3.83 11.34
N GLU A 276 13.45 4.69 11.97
CA GLU A 276 13.64 6.14 12.04
C GLU A 276 14.06 6.63 13.43
N LEU A 277 14.17 5.72 14.41
CA LEU A 277 14.60 6.07 15.78
C LEU A 277 16.05 6.51 15.83
N ARG A 278 16.33 7.36 16.79
CA ARG A 278 17.66 7.86 17.09
C ARG A 278 18.01 7.57 18.54
N VAL A 279 19.30 7.40 18.81
CA VAL A 279 19.78 7.30 20.21
C VAL A 279 19.39 8.59 20.95
N GLY A 280 18.76 8.42 22.11
CA GLY A 280 18.22 9.53 22.91
C GLY A 280 16.74 9.85 22.68
N ASP A 281 16.05 9.16 21.75
CA ASP A 281 14.59 9.28 21.66
C ASP A 281 13.91 8.68 22.90
N ASP A 282 13.01 9.43 23.53
CA ASP A 282 12.30 9.03 24.75
C ASP A 282 11.05 8.21 24.43
N LEU A 283 11.11 6.91 24.72
CA LEU A 283 10.02 5.98 24.43
C LEU A 283 9.07 5.84 25.62
N LEU A 284 7.76 5.85 25.35
CA LEU A 284 6.76 5.57 26.36
C LEU A 284 6.84 4.11 26.82
N LEU A 285 7.17 3.90 28.09
CA LEU A 285 7.32 2.57 28.66
C LEU A 285 6.14 2.21 29.56
N ASN A 286 5.80 0.93 29.59
CA ASN A 286 4.71 0.42 30.42
C ASN A 286 4.91 0.64 31.93
N SER A 287 6.16 0.74 32.38
CA SER A 287 6.51 1.01 33.79
C SER A 287 6.26 2.46 34.23
N GLU A 288 6.14 3.40 33.28
CA GLU A 288 5.99 4.83 33.56
C GLU A 288 4.52 5.30 33.54
N ILE A 289 3.61 4.37 33.32
CA ILE A 289 2.18 4.67 33.24
C ILE A 289 1.51 4.15 34.51
N GLU A 290 0.89 5.02 35.25
CA GLU A 290 0.04 4.67 36.40
C GLU A 290 -1.30 4.05 35.99
#